data_d591f7ce0169d41e12fe98b02cb5f986
#
_entry.id   d591f7ce0169d41e12fe98b02cb5f986
#
_cell.length_a   1.000
_cell.length_b   1.000
_cell.length_c   1.000
_cell.angle_alpha   90.00
_cell.angle_beta   90.00
_cell.angle_gamma   90.00
#
_symmetry.space_group_name_H-M   'P 1'
#
loop_
_entity.id
_entity.type
_entity.pdbx_description
1 polymer ?
#
loop_
_entity_poly.entity_id
_entity_poly.type
_entity_poly.pdbx_seq_one_letter_code
_entity_poly.pdbx_strand_id
1 'polypeptide(L)'
;QMCIRDRHESPPDTFPEPGKISKDGYRVWLTSHNDLGIIRYMVAMGTAHYVVMIDPASFIDVIPYSSWQIDAAIIGNAHNVVITSSDKIAQGIITRLQKTPGEHIENNGIIYDILPLPEMNISIITWASTKMLQKGWHRQVFIWLPLGLVIGLLAAMFVLRILRRIQSPHHRLQDAIENRDICVHYQPIVSLANGKIVGAEALARWPQTDGSWLSPDSFIPLAQQTGLSEPLTLLIIRSVFEDMGYWLRQHPQQHISINLESTVLTSEKIPQLLREMINHYQVNPRQIALELTEREFADPKTSAPIISRYREAGHEIYLDDFGTGYSSLSYLQDLDVDILKIDKSFVDALEYKNVTPHIIKMAKTLKLKMVAEGIETSKQEEWLRQHGVHYGQGWLYSKALPKEDFLRWAEQHL
;
A
#
# COMPACT_ATOMS: atom_id res chain seq x y z
N GLN A 1 -38.26 -48.35 -7.49
CA GLN A 1 -39.40 -49.31 -7.40
C GLN A 1 -39.06 -50.47 -8.31
N MET A 2 -38.64 -51.59 -7.72
CA MET A 2 -38.45 -52.84 -8.42
C MET A 2 -39.79 -53.37 -8.85
N CYS A 3 -40.11 -53.32 -10.14
CA CYS A 3 -41.29 -54.03 -10.66
C CYS A 3 -40.98 -55.54 -10.78
N ILE A 4 -41.38 -56.29 -9.79
CA ILE A 4 -41.41 -57.74 -9.90
C ILE A 4 -42.62 -58.04 -10.79
N ARG A 5 -42.42 -58.35 -12.07
CA ARG A 5 -43.43 -58.97 -12.92
C ARG A 5 -43.44 -60.46 -12.67
N ASP A 6 -44.39 -60.92 -11.91
CA ASP A 6 -44.68 -62.32 -11.75
C ASP A 6 -45.08 -62.94 -13.12
N ARG A 7 -44.09 -63.58 -13.76
CA ARG A 7 -44.43 -64.64 -14.75
C ARG A 7 -43.97 -65.94 -14.13
N HIS A 8 -44.98 -66.75 -13.73
CA HIS A 8 -44.76 -68.14 -13.40
C HIS A 8 -44.39 -68.91 -14.69
N GLU A 9 -43.09 -68.88 -15.03
CA GLU A 9 -42.55 -69.88 -15.95
C GLU A 9 -41.95 -71.01 -15.09
N SER A 10 -42.27 -72.22 -15.42
CA SER A 10 -41.73 -73.42 -14.78
C SER A 10 -40.18 -73.36 -14.88
N PRO A 11 -39.44 -73.66 -13.83
CA PRO A 11 -38.04 -73.74 -13.91
C PRO A 11 -37.62 -74.75 -14.98
N PRO A 12 -36.57 -74.52 -15.77
CA PRO A 12 -36.07 -75.48 -16.75
C PRO A 12 -35.65 -76.73 -16.01
N ASP A 13 -36.04 -77.88 -16.56
CA ASP A 13 -35.78 -79.21 -15.98
C ASP A 13 -34.30 -79.58 -15.83
N THR A 14 -33.41 -78.77 -16.44
CA THR A 14 -31.96 -78.90 -16.29
C THR A 14 -31.31 -77.51 -16.22
N PHE A 15 -30.69 -77.21 -15.11
CA PHE A 15 -29.83 -76.06 -15.01
C PHE A 15 -28.52 -76.30 -15.79
N PRO A 16 -28.04 -75.40 -16.63
CA PRO A 16 -26.72 -75.52 -17.23
C PRO A 16 -25.64 -75.55 -16.11
N GLU A 17 -24.48 -76.09 -16.44
CA GLU A 17 -23.37 -76.21 -15.48
C GLU A 17 -23.24 -74.98 -14.58
N PRO A 18 -22.90 -75.16 -13.29
CA PRO A 18 -22.97 -74.08 -12.31
C PRO A 18 -22.10 -72.91 -12.72
N GLY A 19 -22.72 -71.73 -12.94
CA GLY A 19 -22.00 -70.48 -13.14
C GLY A 19 -21.10 -70.17 -11.95
N LYS A 20 -20.14 -69.26 -12.12
CA LYS A 20 -19.25 -68.84 -11.05
C LYS A 20 -20.05 -68.45 -9.82
N ILE A 21 -19.58 -68.95 -8.66
CA ILE A 21 -20.12 -68.56 -7.37
C ILE A 21 -19.51 -67.17 -7.02
N SER A 22 -20.35 -66.17 -6.76
CA SER A 22 -19.90 -64.89 -6.26
C SER A 22 -19.31 -65.04 -4.83
N LYS A 23 -18.55 -64.06 -4.35
CA LYS A 23 -17.99 -64.04 -2.97
C LYS A 23 -19.09 -64.16 -1.90
N ASP A 24 -20.32 -63.76 -2.23
CA ASP A 24 -21.48 -63.80 -1.34
C ASP A 24 -22.33 -65.06 -1.50
N GLY A 25 -21.82 -66.06 -2.22
CA GLY A 25 -22.45 -67.38 -2.36
C GLY A 25 -23.54 -67.44 -3.43
N TYR A 26 -23.74 -66.41 -4.24
CA TYR A 26 -24.71 -66.39 -5.32
C TYR A 26 -24.13 -67.06 -6.57
N ARG A 27 -25.01 -67.79 -7.30
CA ARG A 27 -24.64 -68.30 -8.63
C ARG A 27 -25.34 -67.51 -9.72
N VAL A 28 -24.58 -67.04 -10.72
CA VAL A 28 -25.04 -66.19 -11.82
C VAL A 28 -24.93 -66.96 -13.13
N TRP A 29 -25.97 -67.00 -13.90
CA TRP A 29 -25.97 -67.54 -15.25
C TRP A 29 -26.45 -66.48 -16.25
N LEU A 30 -25.82 -66.50 -17.41
CA LEU A 30 -26.30 -65.86 -18.61
C LEU A 30 -26.92 -66.89 -19.49
N THR A 31 -28.26 -66.80 -19.71
CA THR A 31 -28.91 -67.66 -20.66
C THR A 31 -29.55 -66.83 -21.74
N SER A 32 -29.38 -67.21 -23.00
CA SER A 32 -30.19 -66.69 -24.11
C SER A 32 -31.44 -67.51 -24.25
N HIS A 33 -32.60 -66.87 -24.21
CA HIS A 33 -33.87 -67.50 -24.55
C HIS A 33 -34.49 -66.61 -25.64
N ASN A 34 -34.67 -67.17 -26.82
CA ASN A 34 -35.32 -66.53 -27.97
C ASN A 34 -34.83 -65.13 -28.30
N ASP A 35 -33.52 -65.00 -28.60
CA ASP A 35 -32.82 -63.77 -29.01
C ASP A 35 -32.88 -62.58 -28.02
N LEU A 36 -33.43 -62.75 -26.85
CA LEU A 36 -33.41 -61.81 -25.75
C LEU A 36 -32.45 -62.32 -24.67
N GLY A 37 -31.37 -61.61 -24.46
CA GLY A 37 -30.41 -61.89 -23.36
C GLY A 37 -31.10 -61.69 -22.01
N ILE A 38 -31.24 -62.74 -21.20
CA ILE A 38 -31.79 -62.65 -19.84
C ILE A 38 -30.68 -63.01 -18.85
N ILE A 39 -30.41 -62.16 -17.89
CA ILE A 39 -29.51 -62.47 -16.77
C ILE A 39 -30.31 -63.14 -15.69
N ARG A 40 -29.94 -64.34 -15.33
CA ARG A 40 -30.58 -65.10 -14.26
C ARG A 40 -29.64 -65.23 -13.07
N TYR A 41 -30.14 -64.84 -11.92
CA TYR A 41 -29.43 -65.05 -10.66
C TYR A 41 -30.11 -66.17 -9.89
N MET A 42 -29.36 -67.07 -9.33
CA MET A 42 -29.87 -68.04 -8.37
C MET A 42 -29.29 -67.74 -6.99
N VAL A 43 -30.15 -67.61 -6.03
CA VAL A 43 -29.82 -67.44 -4.61
C VAL A 43 -30.23 -68.75 -3.92
N ALA A 44 -29.25 -69.41 -3.27
CA ALA A 44 -29.51 -70.53 -2.41
C ALA A 44 -29.69 -70.05 -0.97
N MET A 45 -30.84 -70.20 -0.38
CA MET A 45 -31.13 -69.94 1.02
C MET A 45 -31.58 -71.19 1.72
N GLY A 46 -30.72 -71.79 2.54
CA GLY A 46 -31.00 -73.04 3.21
C GLY A 46 -31.20 -74.20 2.22
N THR A 47 -32.35 -74.92 2.33
CA THR A 47 -32.72 -75.96 1.42
C THR A 47 -33.54 -75.52 0.20
N ALA A 48 -33.88 -74.22 0.10
CA ALA A 48 -34.65 -73.66 -1.00
C ALA A 48 -33.73 -72.87 -1.97
N HIS A 49 -34.04 -72.99 -3.27
CA HIS A 49 -33.34 -72.30 -4.33
C HIS A 49 -34.29 -71.31 -4.99
N TYR A 50 -33.95 -70.03 -4.99
CA TYR A 50 -34.65 -68.94 -5.63
C TYR A 50 -33.91 -68.46 -6.87
N VAL A 51 -34.59 -68.34 -8.00
CA VAL A 51 -34.00 -67.77 -9.23
C VAL A 51 -34.65 -66.44 -9.50
N VAL A 52 -33.88 -65.41 -9.55
CA VAL A 52 -34.29 -64.07 -9.91
C VAL A 52 -33.84 -63.78 -11.34
N MET A 53 -34.80 -63.46 -12.19
CA MET A 53 -34.49 -63.01 -13.57
C MET A 53 -34.47 -61.48 -13.59
N ILE A 54 -33.40 -60.91 -14.07
CA ILE A 54 -33.25 -59.47 -14.20
C ILE A 54 -33.14 -59.13 -15.69
N ASP A 55 -33.98 -58.23 -16.15
CA ASP A 55 -33.87 -57.67 -17.50
C ASP A 55 -32.57 -56.84 -17.58
N PRO A 56 -31.63 -57.21 -18.47
CA PRO A 56 -30.41 -56.46 -18.64
C PRO A 56 -30.60 -54.97 -18.99
N ALA A 57 -31.70 -54.63 -19.64
CA ALA A 57 -32.02 -53.24 -19.97
C ALA A 57 -32.19 -52.37 -18.71
N SER A 58 -32.69 -52.97 -17.62
CA SER A 58 -32.87 -52.24 -16.36
C SER A 58 -31.56 -51.76 -15.74
N PHE A 59 -30.42 -52.32 -16.09
CA PHE A 59 -29.08 -51.84 -15.65
C PHE A 59 -28.63 -50.58 -16.40
N ILE A 60 -29.14 -50.37 -17.63
CA ILE A 60 -28.82 -49.20 -18.43
C ILE A 60 -29.72 -48.04 -18.07
N ASP A 61 -30.98 -48.30 -17.73
CA ASP A 61 -31.95 -47.29 -17.31
C ASP A 61 -31.60 -46.63 -15.97
N VAL A 62 -30.67 -47.21 -15.20
CA VAL A 62 -30.20 -46.64 -13.92
C VAL A 62 -29.05 -45.61 -14.12
N ILE A 63 -28.50 -45.49 -15.34
CA ILE A 63 -27.50 -44.46 -15.60
C ILE A 63 -28.21 -43.10 -15.49
N PRO A 64 -27.87 -42.26 -14.48
CA PRO A 64 -28.60 -41.02 -14.29
C PRO A 64 -28.46 -40.18 -15.55
N TYR A 65 -29.55 -39.55 -15.95
CA TYR A 65 -29.59 -38.51 -16.98
C TYR A 65 -28.66 -37.36 -16.57
N SER A 66 -27.38 -37.58 -16.75
CA SER A 66 -26.42 -36.47 -16.71
C SER A 66 -26.60 -35.68 -18.02
N SER A 67 -26.37 -34.40 -17.99
CA SER A 67 -26.33 -33.52 -19.17
C SER A 67 -25.29 -33.97 -20.23
N TRP A 68 -24.63 -35.06 -19.98
CA TRP A 68 -23.66 -35.77 -20.79
C TRP A 68 -24.33 -36.98 -21.39
N GLN A 69 -24.53 -36.99 -22.70
CA GLN A 69 -25.00 -38.18 -23.41
C GLN A 69 -23.85 -39.20 -23.41
N ILE A 70 -23.86 -40.07 -22.41
CA ILE A 70 -22.93 -41.20 -22.29
C ILE A 70 -23.76 -42.44 -22.66
N ASP A 71 -23.31 -43.12 -23.68
CA ASP A 71 -23.85 -44.38 -24.06
C ASP A 71 -23.17 -45.53 -23.31
N ALA A 72 -23.89 -46.63 -23.10
CA ALA A 72 -23.39 -47.78 -22.40
C ALA A 72 -23.84 -49.09 -23.02
N ALA A 73 -23.03 -50.12 -22.87
CA ALA A 73 -23.34 -51.48 -23.23
C ALA A 73 -22.88 -52.48 -22.17
N ILE A 74 -23.65 -53.51 -21.95
CA ILE A 74 -23.29 -54.68 -21.13
C ILE A 74 -22.93 -55.83 -22.03
N ILE A 75 -21.76 -56.39 -21.82
CA ILE A 75 -21.19 -57.47 -22.63
C ILE A 75 -20.94 -58.72 -21.79
N GLY A 76 -21.33 -59.87 -22.28
CA GLY A 76 -20.93 -61.17 -21.71
C GLY A 76 -19.50 -61.53 -22.10
N ASN A 77 -18.64 -61.74 -21.12
CA ASN A 77 -17.21 -61.98 -21.36
C ASN A 77 -16.87 -63.34 -22.00
N ALA A 78 -17.79 -64.35 -21.89
CA ALA A 78 -17.53 -65.69 -22.41
C ALA A 78 -17.49 -65.73 -23.94
N HIS A 79 -18.36 -64.95 -24.63
CA HIS A 79 -18.48 -65.00 -26.08
C HIS A 79 -18.50 -63.61 -26.73
N ASN A 80 -18.15 -62.58 -26.01
CA ASN A 80 -18.18 -61.17 -26.46
C ASN A 80 -19.53 -60.74 -27.03
N VAL A 81 -20.60 -61.28 -26.47
CA VAL A 81 -21.98 -61.00 -26.91
C VAL A 81 -22.48 -59.75 -26.20
N VAL A 82 -22.99 -58.79 -26.95
CA VAL A 82 -23.68 -57.61 -26.39
C VAL A 82 -25.04 -58.10 -25.81
N ILE A 83 -25.16 -57.97 -24.49
CA ILE A 83 -26.37 -58.37 -23.76
C ILE A 83 -27.43 -57.27 -23.92
N THR A 84 -27.03 -56.03 -23.71
CA THR A 84 -27.86 -54.86 -23.89
C THR A 84 -26.97 -53.63 -24.20
N SER A 85 -27.49 -52.66 -24.92
CA SER A 85 -26.76 -51.48 -25.32
C SER A 85 -27.72 -50.31 -25.56
N SER A 86 -27.32 -49.08 -25.15
CA SER A 86 -28.08 -47.87 -25.44
C SER A 86 -28.01 -47.48 -26.92
N ASP A 87 -26.86 -47.77 -27.58
CA ASP A 87 -26.65 -47.53 -29.02
C ASP A 87 -25.74 -48.63 -29.60
N LYS A 88 -25.62 -48.69 -30.92
CA LYS A 88 -24.82 -49.70 -31.62
C LYS A 88 -23.33 -49.53 -31.35
N ILE A 89 -22.69 -50.59 -30.87
CA ILE A 89 -21.26 -50.69 -30.68
C ILE A 89 -20.62 -51.65 -31.68
N ALA A 90 -19.50 -51.27 -32.28
CA ALA A 90 -18.82 -52.13 -33.25
C ALA A 90 -18.05 -53.28 -32.55
N GLN A 91 -18.23 -54.52 -33.03
CA GLN A 91 -17.63 -55.71 -32.47
C GLN A 91 -16.10 -55.62 -32.33
N GLY A 92 -15.43 -54.93 -33.27
CA GLY A 92 -13.99 -54.71 -33.26
C GLY A 92 -13.51 -53.86 -32.10
N ILE A 93 -14.35 -52.93 -31.61
CA ILE A 93 -14.02 -52.07 -30.44
C ILE A 93 -14.12 -52.91 -29.17
N ILE A 94 -15.14 -53.75 -29.06
CA ILE A 94 -15.33 -54.65 -27.91
C ILE A 94 -14.09 -55.52 -27.73
N THR A 95 -13.67 -56.20 -28.80
CA THR A 95 -12.49 -57.09 -28.79
C THR A 95 -11.18 -56.36 -28.42
N ARG A 96 -11.09 -55.10 -28.80
CA ARG A 96 -9.90 -54.29 -28.52
C ARG A 96 -9.86 -53.84 -27.07
N LEU A 97 -10.98 -53.37 -26.53
CA LEU A 97 -11.11 -52.94 -25.14
C LEU A 97 -10.85 -54.08 -24.14
N GLN A 98 -11.31 -55.28 -24.49
CA GLN A 98 -11.06 -56.47 -23.62
C GLN A 98 -9.61 -56.89 -23.58
N LYS A 99 -8.80 -56.60 -24.60
CA LYS A 99 -7.38 -56.88 -24.63
C LYS A 99 -6.55 -55.93 -23.76
N THR A 100 -7.01 -54.73 -23.54
CA THR A 100 -6.33 -53.69 -22.77
C THR A 100 -7.30 -53.11 -21.72
N PRO A 101 -7.66 -53.88 -20.69
CA PRO A 101 -8.56 -53.35 -19.63
C PRO A 101 -7.85 -52.25 -18.83
N GLY A 102 -8.52 -51.12 -18.68
CA GLY A 102 -7.98 -49.91 -17.99
C GLY A 102 -7.40 -48.89 -18.93
N GLU A 103 -7.30 -49.14 -20.23
CA GLU A 103 -6.96 -48.14 -21.24
C GLU A 103 -8.21 -47.68 -21.96
N HIS A 104 -8.42 -46.36 -22.06
CA HIS A 104 -9.48 -45.80 -22.90
C HIS A 104 -9.04 -45.81 -24.38
N ILE A 105 -9.98 -46.13 -25.25
CA ILE A 105 -9.73 -46.16 -26.70
C ILE A 105 -10.48 -45.00 -27.35
N GLU A 106 -9.74 -44.14 -28.07
CA GLU A 106 -10.33 -43.14 -28.94
C GLU A 106 -10.47 -43.69 -30.36
N ASN A 107 -11.68 -43.66 -30.92
CA ASN A 107 -11.92 -44.02 -32.28
C ASN A 107 -12.97 -43.10 -32.91
N ASN A 108 -12.63 -42.45 -34.02
CA ASN A 108 -13.50 -41.54 -34.76
C ASN A 108 -14.13 -40.41 -33.89
N GLY A 109 -13.38 -39.88 -32.90
CA GLY A 109 -13.91 -38.84 -32.02
C GLY A 109 -14.89 -39.32 -30.97
N ILE A 110 -14.90 -40.63 -30.67
CA ILE A 110 -15.62 -41.25 -29.57
C ILE A 110 -14.59 -41.90 -28.64
N ILE A 111 -14.67 -41.61 -27.38
CA ILE A 111 -13.87 -42.25 -26.34
C ILE A 111 -14.68 -43.40 -25.75
N TYR A 112 -14.04 -44.54 -25.67
CA TYR A 112 -14.60 -45.77 -25.10
C TYR A 112 -13.79 -46.16 -23.86
N ASP A 113 -14.53 -46.61 -22.84
CA ASP A 113 -13.92 -47.15 -21.62
C ASP A 113 -14.59 -48.49 -21.23
N ILE A 114 -13.88 -49.38 -20.56
CA ILE A 114 -14.39 -50.67 -20.15
C ILE A 114 -14.16 -50.89 -18.65
N LEU A 115 -15.25 -51.28 -17.97
CA LEU A 115 -15.22 -51.73 -16.59
C LEU A 115 -15.50 -53.21 -16.54
N PRO A 116 -14.51 -54.08 -16.37
CA PRO A 116 -14.76 -55.52 -16.25
C PRO A 116 -15.32 -55.84 -14.86
N LEU A 117 -16.37 -56.67 -14.83
CA LEU A 117 -16.96 -57.23 -13.63
C LEU A 117 -16.77 -58.75 -13.66
N PRO A 118 -15.60 -59.27 -13.26
CA PRO A 118 -15.25 -60.67 -13.41
C PRO A 118 -16.11 -61.61 -12.55
N GLU A 119 -16.65 -61.10 -11.45
CA GLU A 119 -17.56 -61.88 -10.56
C GLU A 119 -18.86 -62.26 -11.26
N MET A 120 -19.33 -61.42 -12.17
CA MET A 120 -20.57 -61.63 -12.92
C MET A 120 -20.30 -62.14 -14.33
N ASN A 121 -19.07 -62.33 -14.72
CA ASN A 121 -18.65 -62.68 -16.07
C ASN A 121 -19.15 -61.71 -17.17
N ILE A 122 -19.31 -60.41 -16.82
CA ILE A 122 -19.73 -59.34 -17.72
C ILE A 122 -18.75 -58.21 -17.70
N SER A 123 -18.82 -57.32 -18.69
CA SER A 123 -18.12 -56.06 -18.72
C SER A 123 -19.12 -54.95 -19.10
N ILE A 124 -18.96 -53.79 -18.51
CA ILE A 124 -19.72 -52.59 -18.90
C ILE A 124 -18.77 -51.75 -19.77
N ILE A 125 -19.24 -51.42 -20.97
CA ILE A 125 -18.54 -50.46 -21.85
C ILE A 125 -19.34 -49.17 -21.86
N THR A 126 -18.65 -48.04 -21.69
CA THR A 126 -19.25 -46.72 -21.82
C THR A 126 -18.53 -45.94 -22.92
N TRP A 127 -19.26 -45.07 -23.61
CA TRP A 127 -18.62 -44.19 -24.60
C TRP A 127 -19.33 -42.85 -24.70
N ALA A 128 -18.54 -41.84 -25.10
CA ALA A 128 -19.00 -40.47 -25.29
C ALA A 128 -18.27 -39.80 -26.46
N SER A 129 -18.92 -38.87 -27.14
CA SER A 129 -18.31 -38.11 -28.20
C SER A 129 -17.36 -37.04 -27.64
N THR A 130 -16.12 -36.98 -28.17
CA THR A 130 -15.13 -35.95 -27.84
C THR A 130 -15.64 -34.54 -28.15
N LYS A 131 -16.44 -34.36 -29.21
CA LYS A 131 -17.04 -33.07 -29.55
C LYS A 131 -17.98 -32.55 -28.45
N MET A 132 -18.71 -33.45 -27.78
CA MET A 132 -19.57 -33.05 -26.66
C MET A 132 -18.75 -32.63 -25.42
N LEU A 133 -17.70 -33.38 -25.11
CA LEU A 133 -16.76 -33.04 -24.04
C LEU A 133 -16.13 -31.69 -24.30
N GLN A 134 -15.66 -31.45 -25.54
CA GLN A 134 -15.08 -30.15 -25.94
C GLN A 134 -16.08 -28.99 -25.86
N LYS A 135 -17.34 -29.22 -26.28
CA LYS A 135 -18.37 -28.16 -26.20
C LYS A 135 -18.66 -27.74 -24.75
N GLY A 136 -18.70 -28.71 -23.83
CA GLY A 136 -18.85 -28.43 -22.39
C GLY A 136 -17.64 -27.62 -21.84
N TRP A 137 -16.45 -28.03 -22.21
CA TRP A 137 -15.19 -27.35 -21.82
C TRP A 137 -15.13 -25.91 -22.35
N HIS A 138 -15.37 -25.70 -23.65
CA HIS A 138 -15.37 -24.36 -24.24
C HIS A 138 -16.37 -23.43 -23.57
N ARG A 139 -17.57 -23.89 -23.26
CA ARG A 139 -18.58 -23.08 -22.56
C ARG A 139 -18.08 -22.63 -21.17
N GLN A 140 -17.44 -23.51 -20.41
CA GLN A 140 -16.88 -23.15 -19.10
C GLN A 140 -15.71 -22.17 -19.24
N VAL A 141 -14.80 -22.41 -20.18
CA VAL A 141 -13.67 -21.48 -20.43
C VAL A 141 -14.16 -20.10 -20.83
N PHE A 142 -15.18 -20.01 -21.72
CA PHE A 142 -15.77 -18.72 -22.12
C PHE A 142 -16.42 -17.95 -20.98
N ILE A 143 -16.89 -18.62 -19.92
CA ILE A 143 -17.49 -17.96 -18.74
C ILE A 143 -16.39 -17.60 -17.73
N TRP A 144 -15.53 -18.56 -17.37
CA TRP A 144 -14.60 -18.40 -16.27
C TRP A 144 -13.35 -17.56 -16.62
N LEU A 145 -12.91 -17.62 -17.89
CA LEU A 145 -11.74 -16.87 -18.31
C LEU A 145 -11.97 -15.35 -18.30
N PRO A 146 -13.05 -14.79 -18.90
CA PRO A 146 -13.32 -13.36 -18.80
C PRO A 146 -13.63 -12.91 -17.36
N LEU A 147 -14.34 -13.73 -16.59
CA LEU A 147 -14.62 -13.44 -15.19
C LEU A 147 -13.31 -13.36 -14.36
N GLY A 148 -12.42 -14.33 -14.54
CA GLY A 148 -11.11 -14.34 -13.90
C GLY A 148 -10.26 -13.14 -14.31
N LEU A 149 -10.31 -12.75 -15.59
CA LEU A 149 -9.60 -11.58 -16.10
C LEU A 149 -10.12 -10.27 -15.49
N VAL A 150 -11.45 -10.13 -15.37
CA VAL A 150 -12.06 -8.95 -14.72
C VAL A 150 -11.68 -8.88 -13.25
N ILE A 151 -11.77 -9.99 -12.50
CA ILE A 151 -11.38 -10.04 -11.08
C ILE A 151 -9.88 -9.72 -10.92
N GLY A 152 -9.02 -10.29 -11.77
CA GLY A 152 -7.58 -10.01 -11.77
C GLY A 152 -7.27 -8.54 -12.05
N LEU A 153 -7.98 -7.93 -12.99
CA LEU A 153 -7.81 -6.52 -13.33
C LEU A 153 -8.27 -5.59 -12.19
N LEU A 154 -9.38 -5.91 -11.55
CA LEU A 154 -9.86 -5.18 -10.36
C LEU A 154 -8.87 -5.31 -9.20
N ALA A 155 -8.35 -6.51 -8.94
CA ALA A 155 -7.33 -6.75 -7.92
C ALA A 155 -6.04 -5.96 -8.22
N ALA A 156 -5.56 -5.98 -9.48
CA ALA A 156 -4.40 -5.22 -9.89
C ALA A 156 -4.61 -3.70 -9.74
N MET A 157 -5.77 -3.17 -10.16
CA MET A 157 -6.11 -1.76 -9.94
C MET A 157 -6.16 -1.40 -8.46
N PHE A 158 -6.72 -2.26 -7.61
CA PHE A 158 -6.76 -2.05 -6.17
C PHE A 158 -5.35 -2.01 -5.56
N VAL A 159 -4.49 -2.96 -5.90
CA VAL A 159 -3.09 -2.99 -5.45
C VAL A 159 -2.34 -1.75 -5.94
N LEU A 160 -2.47 -1.39 -7.21
CA LEU A 160 -1.84 -0.18 -7.76
C LEU A 160 -2.34 1.10 -7.06
N ARG A 161 -3.64 1.15 -6.70
CA ARG A 161 -4.20 2.29 -5.96
C ARG A 161 -3.62 2.38 -4.55
N ILE A 162 -3.45 1.25 -3.86
CA ILE A 162 -2.80 1.20 -2.53
C ILE A 162 -1.33 1.62 -2.63
N LEU A 163 -0.57 1.07 -3.58
CA LEU A 163 0.83 1.43 -3.78
C LEU A 163 1.02 2.92 -4.08
N ARG A 164 0.18 3.50 -4.97
CA ARG A 164 0.21 4.95 -5.25
C ARG A 164 -0.15 5.78 -4.02
N ARG A 165 -1.05 5.30 -3.16
CA ARG A 165 -1.42 5.99 -1.93
C ARG A 165 -0.26 5.99 -0.92
N ILE A 166 0.38 4.85 -0.70
CA ILE A 166 1.53 4.70 0.21
C ILE A 166 2.74 5.53 -0.29
N GLN A 167 2.96 5.62 -1.60
CA GLN A 167 4.05 6.39 -2.20
C GLN A 167 3.72 7.87 -2.41
N SER A 168 2.52 8.34 -2.03
CA SER A 168 2.20 9.75 -2.21
C SER A 168 3.08 10.63 -1.32
N PRO A 169 3.61 11.76 -1.82
CA PRO A 169 4.45 12.68 -1.03
C PRO A 169 3.77 13.14 0.27
N HIS A 170 2.44 13.30 0.24
CA HIS A 170 1.65 13.64 1.42
C HIS A 170 1.76 12.59 2.54
N HIS A 171 1.54 11.31 2.23
CA HIS A 171 1.63 10.26 3.26
C HIS A 171 3.06 10.09 3.78
N ARG A 172 4.05 10.18 2.89
CA ARG A 172 5.46 10.14 3.32
C ARG A 172 5.79 11.27 4.30
N LEU A 173 5.30 12.48 4.05
CA LEU A 173 5.51 13.62 4.94
C LEU A 173 4.75 13.43 6.27
N GLN A 174 3.51 12.96 6.20
CA GLN A 174 2.73 12.67 7.40
C GLN A 174 3.43 11.62 8.28
N ASP A 175 3.86 10.50 7.69
CA ASP A 175 4.58 9.44 8.38
C ASP A 175 5.88 9.99 9.00
N ALA A 176 6.63 10.83 8.27
CA ALA A 176 7.86 11.43 8.77
C ALA A 176 7.62 12.37 9.98
N ILE A 177 6.51 13.10 9.99
CA ILE A 177 6.12 13.94 11.13
C ILE A 177 5.72 13.06 12.33
N GLU A 178 4.88 12.05 12.11
CA GLU A 178 4.39 11.14 13.15
C GLU A 178 5.52 10.31 13.79
N ASN A 179 6.45 9.83 12.98
CA ASN A 179 7.61 9.05 13.42
C ASN A 179 8.76 9.92 13.95
N ARG A 180 8.66 11.25 13.84
CA ARG A 180 9.73 12.21 14.19
C ARG A 180 11.01 12.01 13.38
N ASP A 181 10.87 11.66 12.10
CA ASP A 181 12.02 11.49 11.21
C ASP A 181 12.62 12.84 10.77
N ILE A 182 11.85 13.94 10.89
CA ILE A 182 12.32 15.29 10.59
C ILE A 182 13.07 15.82 11.80
N CYS A 183 14.34 16.20 11.60
CA CYS A 183 15.20 16.78 12.62
C CYS A 183 15.44 18.27 12.38
N VAL A 184 16.14 18.93 13.32
CA VAL A 184 16.48 20.36 13.24
C VAL A 184 18.00 20.51 13.20
N HIS A 185 18.49 21.33 12.29
CA HIS A 185 19.85 21.82 12.27
C HIS A 185 19.85 23.30 12.67
N TYR A 186 20.95 23.77 13.23
CA TYR A 186 21.08 25.09 13.79
C TYR A 186 22.16 25.86 13.05
N GLN A 187 21.78 26.98 12.42
CA GLN A 187 22.77 27.85 11.76
C GLN A 187 23.15 29.00 12.68
N PRO A 188 24.43 29.15 13.04
CA PRO A 188 24.85 30.18 13.97
C PRO A 188 24.57 31.58 13.45
N ILE A 189 24.12 32.46 14.37
CA ILE A 189 24.00 33.90 14.20
C ILE A 189 25.07 34.55 15.11
N VAL A 190 25.88 35.41 14.54
CA VAL A 190 27.00 36.08 15.25
C VAL A 190 26.82 37.58 15.30
N SER A 191 27.31 38.20 16.33
CA SER A 191 27.43 39.65 16.42
C SER A 191 28.57 40.15 15.53
N LEU A 192 28.28 41.05 14.58
CA LEU A 192 29.31 41.64 13.71
C LEU A 192 30.26 42.59 14.47
N ALA A 193 29.88 43.00 15.67
CA ALA A 193 30.74 43.89 16.49
C ALA A 193 31.92 43.15 17.13
N ASN A 194 31.73 41.90 17.53
CA ASN A 194 32.74 41.16 18.31
C ASN A 194 32.94 39.70 17.90
N GLY A 195 32.23 39.22 16.89
CA GLY A 195 32.31 37.84 16.38
C GLY A 195 31.72 36.77 17.30
N LYS A 196 31.08 37.15 18.41
CA LYS A 196 30.51 36.21 19.36
C LYS A 196 29.15 35.70 18.88
N ILE A 197 28.82 34.45 19.22
CA ILE A 197 27.48 33.88 18.96
C ILE A 197 26.43 34.66 19.76
N VAL A 198 25.32 34.97 19.13
CA VAL A 198 24.13 35.55 19.76
C VAL A 198 22.94 34.60 19.73
N GLY A 199 22.94 33.62 18.85
CA GLY A 199 21.89 32.62 18.71
C GLY A 199 22.06 31.74 17.49
N ALA A 200 21.00 31.12 17.08
CA ALA A 200 20.95 30.34 15.84
C ALA A 200 19.55 30.31 15.23
N GLU A 201 19.51 30.14 13.94
CA GLU A 201 18.27 29.80 13.23
C GLU A 201 18.03 28.28 13.21
N ALA A 202 16.83 27.85 13.57
CA ALA A 202 16.38 26.48 13.55
C ALA A 202 15.86 26.11 12.16
N LEU A 203 16.54 25.23 11.48
CA LEU A 203 16.28 24.84 10.10
C LEU A 203 15.91 23.36 10.03
N ALA A 204 14.68 23.07 9.68
CA ALA A 204 14.18 21.69 9.52
C ALA A 204 14.97 20.92 8.45
N ARG A 205 15.20 19.63 8.70
CA ARG A 205 15.91 18.73 7.78
C ARG A 205 15.19 17.40 7.74
N TRP A 206 14.90 16.91 6.53
CA TRP A 206 14.25 15.62 6.36
C TRP A 206 15.22 14.62 5.72
N PRO A 207 15.83 13.72 6.53
CA PRO A 207 16.72 12.69 6.01
C PRO A 207 15.92 11.68 5.19
N GLN A 208 16.51 11.21 4.09
CA GLN A 208 15.92 10.19 3.23
C GLN A 208 16.63 8.85 3.44
N THR A 209 15.96 7.77 3.10
CA THR A 209 16.48 6.40 3.26
C THR A 209 17.73 6.09 2.44
N ASP A 210 17.98 6.88 1.38
CA ASP A 210 19.19 6.80 0.54
C ASP A 210 20.37 7.60 1.09
N GLY A 211 20.22 8.21 2.27
CA GLY A 211 21.22 9.07 2.90
C GLY A 211 21.25 10.52 2.41
N SER A 212 20.38 10.89 1.46
CA SER A 212 20.21 12.28 1.05
C SER A 212 19.32 13.07 2.03
N TRP A 213 19.32 14.39 1.87
CA TRP A 213 18.47 15.30 2.64
C TRP A 213 17.48 15.97 1.71
N LEU A 214 16.21 15.94 2.06
CA LEU A 214 15.21 16.75 1.36
C LEU A 214 15.26 18.17 1.94
N SER A 215 15.38 19.17 1.05
CA SER A 215 15.49 20.58 1.45
C SER A 215 14.12 21.09 1.96
N PRO A 216 14.11 22.06 2.91
CA PRO A 216 12.89 22.73 3.35
C PRO A 216 12.07 23.28 2.19
N ASP A 217 12.71 23.87 1.18
CA ASP A 217 12.05 24.41 -0.03
C ASP A 217 11.21 23.36 -0.78
N SER A 218 11.49 22.07 -0.58
CA SER A 218 10.75 20.98 -1.20
C SER A 218 9.60 20.49 -0.35
N PHE A 219 9.74 20.36 0.97
CA PHE A 219 8.72 19.75 1.80
C PHE A 219 7.84 20.73 2.57
N ILE A 220 8.29 21.98 2.81
CA ILE A 220 7.43 23.01 3.42
C ILE A 220 6.26 23.38 2.52
N PRO A 221 6.43 23.64 1.19
CA PRO A 221 5.29 23.87 0.31
C PRO A 221 4.36 22.66 0.23
N LEU A 222 4.89 21.45 0.34
CA LEU A 222 4.08 20.23 0.41
C LEU A 222 3.24 20.19 1.70
N ALA A 223 3.82 20.54 2.84
CA ALA A 223 3.10 20.65 4.11
C ALA A 223 1.94 21.66 4.02
N GLN A 224 2.19 22.82 3.40
CA GLN A 224 1.16 23.86 3.17
C GLN A 224 0.00 23.33 2.32
N GLN A 225 0.31 22.72 1.16
CA GLN A 225 -0.69 22.20 0.23
C GLN A 225 -1.52 21.05 0.82
N THR A 226 -0.97 20.33 1.76
CA THR A 226 -1.58 19.13 2.33
C THR A 226 -2.14 19.31 3.73
N GLY A 227 -2.04 20.53 4.30
CA GLY A 227 -2.57 20.86 5.64
C GLY A 227 -1.72 20.27 6.78
N LEU A 228 -0.44 19.96 6.51
CA LEU A 228 0.51 19.40 7.49
C LEU A 228 1.42 20.45 8.12
N SER A 229 1.24 21.75 7.82
CA SER A 229 2.06 22.84 8.38
C SER A 229 1.96 22.91 9.91
N GLU A 230 0.76 22.79 10.50
CA GLU A 230 0.61 22.84 11.96
C GLU A 230 1.33 21.67 12.66
N PRO A 231 1.10 20.37 12.32
CA PRO A 231 1.82 19.28 12.93
C PRO A 231 3.34 19.34 12.71
N LEU A 232 3.79 19.81 11.55
CA LEU A 232 5.23 20.02 11.28
C LEU A 232 5.82 21.09 12.19
N THR A 233 5.15 22.25 12.32
CA THR A 233 5.62 23.35 13.19
C THR A 233 5.66 22.90 14.65
N LEU A 234 4.64 22.18 15.12
CA LEU A 234 4.61 21.63 16.48
C LEU A 234 5.78 20.63 16.72
N LEU A 235 6.11 19.80 15.73
CA LEU A 235 7.28 18.91 15.80
C LEU A 235 8.57 19.71 15.91
N ILE A 236 8.77 20.73 15.05
CA ILE A 236 9.98 21.58 15.05
C ILE A 236 10.16 22.28 16.39
N ILE A 237 9.09 22.91 16.93
CA ILE A 237 9.13 23.57 18.23
C ILE A 237 9.56 22.58 19.33
N ARG A 238 8.96 21.39 19.39
CA ARG A 238 9.35 20.36 20.36
C ARG A 238 10.82 19.98 20.23
N SER A 239 11.28 19.71 19.00
CA SER A 239 12.67 19.36 18.71
C SER A 239 13.65 20.45 19.16
N VAL A 240 13.33 21.73 18.89
CA VAL A 240 14.16 22.86 19.32
C VAL A 240 14.31 22.88 20.86
N PHE A 241 13.25 22.70 21.61
CA PHE A 241 13.34 22.68 23.06
C PHE A 241 14.02 21.41 23.60
N GLU A 242 13.76 20.25 23.02
CA GLU A 242 14.43 18.99 23.38
C GLU A 242 15.94 19.05 23.12
N ASP A 243 16.33 19.78 22.09
CA ASP A 243 17.75 19.96 21.73
C ASP A 243 18.41 21.08 22.52
N MET A 244 17.80 22.27 22.55
CA MET A 244 18.45 23.51 23.00
C MET A 244 17.94 24.05 24.33
N GLY A 245 16.84 23.50 24.88
CA GLY A 245 16.22 24.06 26.09
C GLY A 245 17.17 24.17 27.29
N TYR A 246 17.99 23.15 27.55
CA TYR A 246 18.99 23.19 28.64
C TYR A 246 20.14 24.15 28.34
N TRP A 247 20.61 24.24 27.09
CA TRP A 247 21.65 25.16 26.68
C TRP A 247 21.17 26.61 26.79
N LEU A 248 19.97 26.93 26.32
CA LEU A 248 19.35 28.25 26.45
C LEU A 248 19.21 28.69 27.90
N ARG A 249 18.78 27.79 28.80
CA ARG A 249 18.73 28.10 30.24
C ARG A 249 20.07 28.47 30.83
N GLN A 250 21.17 27.85 30.39
CA GLN A 250 22.49 28.14 30.84
C GLN A 250 23.07 29.42 30.21
N HIS A 251 22.57 29.79 29.04
CA HIS A 251 23.06 30.95 28.27
C HIS A 251 21.90 31.95 28.01
N PRO A 252 21.52 32.76 29.01
CA PRO A 252 20.33 33.64 28.92
C PRO A 252 20.45 34.76 27.89
N GLN A 253 21.62 35.00 27.32
CA GLN A 253 21.87 35.99 26.27
C GLN A 253 21.72 35.41 24.86
N GLN A 254 21.61 34.10 24.72
CA GLN A 254 21.49 33.43 23.46
C GLN A 254 20.02 33.14 23.13
N HIS A 255 19.69 33.05 21.84
CA HIS A 255 18.35 32.77 21.37
C HIS A 255 18.32 31.76 20.22
N ILE A 256 17.21 31.17 19.98
CA ILE A 256 16.92 30.36 18.79
C ILE A 256 15.70 30.94 18.07
N SER A 257 15.86 31.21 16.78
CA SER A 257 14.73 31.60 15.95
C SER A 257 14.10 30.41 15.24
N ILE A 258 12.77 30.42 15.11
CA ILE A 258 11.95 29.35 14.53
C ILE A 258 11.08 29.98 13.45
N ASN A 259 11.13 29.43 12.25
CA ASN A 259 10.28 29.83 11.14
C ASN A 259 8.79 29.50 11.41
N LEU A 260 7.91 30.46 11.24
CA LEU A 260 6.48 30.34 11.46
C LEU A 260 5.70 30.79 10.23
N GLU A 261 4.93 29.91 9.63
CA GLU A 261 4.13 30.20 8.43
C GLU A 261 2.81 30.88 8.76
N SER A 262 2.28 31.70 7.83
CA SER A 262 0.98 32.36 7.96
C SER A 262 -0.19 31.38 8.22
N THR A 263 -0.13 30.21 7.58
CA THR A 263 -1.17 29.18 7.69
C THR A 263 -1.36 28.68 9.12
N VAL A 264 -0.34 28.79 9.96
CA VAL A 264 -0.36 28.30 11.35
C VAL A 264 -0.44 29.43 12.39
N LEU A 265 -0.37 30.70 11.98
CA LEU A 265 -0.43 31.84 12.89
C LEU A 265 -1.73 31.88 13.72
N THR A 266 -2.84 31.44 13.16
CA THR A 266 -4.14 31.38 13.84
C THR A 266 -4.32 30.17 14.76
N SER A 267 -3.36 29.25 14.78
CA SER A 267 -3.44 28.06 15.64
C SER A 267 -3.26 28.43 17.12
N GLU A 268 -4.17 27.98 17.96
CA GLU A 268 -4.02 28.10 19.42
C GLU A 268 -3.07 27.08 20.04
N LYS A 269 -2.74 26.00 19.30
CA LYS A 269 -1.84 24.95 19.80
C LYS A 269 -0.38 25.43 19.88
N ILE A 270 0.04 26.29 18.95
CA ILE A 270 1.42 26.80 18.91
C ILE A 270 1.73 27.66 20.15
N PRO A 271 0.95 28.72 20.47
CA PRO A 271 1.17 29.49 21.70
C PRO A 271 1.06 28.65 22.96
N GLN A 272 0.17 27.65 22.98
CA GLN A 272 0.05 26.72 24.10
C GLN A 272 1.32 25.91 24.27
N LEU A 273 1.82 25.27 23.20
CA LEU A 273 3.03 24.46 23.22
C LEU A 273 4.25 25.30 23.63
N LEU A 274 4.42 26.51 23.08
CA LEU A 274 5.50 27.41 23.44
C LEU A 274 5.50 27.69 24.96
N ARG A 275 4.34 28.03 25.53
CA ARG A 275 4.21 28.26 26.99
C ARG A 275 4.56 27.01 27.81
N GLU A 276 4.08 25.83 27.39
CA GLU A 276 4.38 24.55 28.06
C GLU A 276 5.89 24.27 28.07
N MET A 277 6.53 24.41 26.91
CA MET A 277 7.94 24.12 26.74
C MET A 277 8.86 25.15 27.46
N ILE A 278 8.52 26.46 27.37
CA ILE A 278 9.20 27.54 28.10
C ILE A 278 9.18 27.27 29.61
N ASN A 279 8.01 26.92 30.16
CA ASN A 279 7.88 26.60 31.55
C ASN A 279 8.63 25.32 31.95
N HIS A 280 8.58 24.30 31.12
CA HIS A 280 9.26 23.01 31.37
C HIS A 280 10.78 23.18 31.42
N TYR A 281 11.37 23.86 30.45
CA TYR A 281 12.83 24.07 30.35
C TYR A 281 13.31 25.28 31.12
N GLN A 282 12.41 26.12 31.64
CA GLN A 282 12.72 27.39 32.34
C GLN A 282 13.55 28.35 31.47
N VAL A 283 13.18 28.46 30.20
CA VAL A 283 13.76 29.35 29.21
C VAL A 283 13.04 30.68 29.25
N ASN A 284 13.75 31.79 29.01
CA ASN A 284 13.09 33.10 28.86
C ASN A 284 12.40 33.16 27.49
N PRO A 285 11.11 33.58 27.39
CA PRO A 285 10.42 33.72 26.11
C PRO A 285 11.21 34.48 25.05
N ARG A 286 12.01 35.50 25.41
CA ARG A 286 12.87 36.23 24.49
C ARG A 286 13.96 35.42 23.82
N GLN A 287 14.30 34.26 24.37
CA GLN A 287 15.29 33.34 23.78
C GLN A 287 14.68 32.48 22.66
N ILE A 288 13.36 32.54 22.45
CA ILE A 288 12.68 31.87 21.34
C ILE A 288 12.09 32.95 20.45
N ALA A 289 12.81 33.28 19.38
CA ALA A 289 12.34 34.22 18.37
C ALA A 289 11.49 33.52 17.32
N LEU A 290 10.53 34.24 16.74
CA LEU A 290 9.65 33.73 15.69
C LEU A 290 9.96 34.48 14.40
N GLU A 291 10.29 33.77 13.35
CA GLU A 291 10.57 34.31 12.03
C GLU A 291 9.35 34.21 11.13
N LEU A 292 9.02 35.30 10.49
CA LEU A 292 7.87 35.45 9.60
C LEU A 292 8.36 36.11 8.30
N THR A 293 8.00 35.53 7.15
CA THR A 293 8.36 36.14 5.87
C THR A 293 7.46 37.34 5.56
N GLU A 294 7.91 38.20 4.66
CA GLU A 294 7.15 39.37 4.19
C GLU A 294 5.74 39.00 3.73
N ARG A 295 5.54 37.83 3.18
CA ARG A 295 4.24 37.35 2.65
C ARG A 295 3.20 37.10 3.75
N GLU A 296 3.63 36.71 4.95
CA GLU A 296 2.76 36.51 6.10
C GLU A 296 2.13 37.82 6.58
N PHE A 297 2.73 38.93 6.22
CA PHE A 297 2.22 40.29 6.55
C PHE A 297 1.32 40.91 5.45
N ALA A 298 0.99 40.15 4.40
CA ALA A 298 0.20 40.65 3.28
C ALA A 298 -1.19 41.15 3.68
N ASP A 299 -1.78 40.70 4.80
CA ASP A 299 -2.96 41.26 5.45
C ASP A 299 -2.66 41.67 6.90
N PRO A 300 -2.20 42.91 7.11
CA PRO A 300 -1.83 43.41 8.44
C PRO A 300 -3.01 43.43 9.43
N LYS A 301 -4.26 43.55 8.95
CA LYS A 301 -5.42 43.58 9.85
C LYS A 301 -5.63 42.22 10.55
N THR A 302 -5.28 41.15 9.89
CA THR A 302 -5.38 39.80 10.44
C THR A 302 -4.14 39.40 11.20
N SER A 303 -2.94 39.69 10.67
CA SER A 303 -1.67 39.24 11.25
C SER A 303 -1.20 40.08 12.43
N ALA A 304 -1.38 41.41 12.43
CA ALA A 304 -0.88 42.28 13.50
C ALA A 304 -1.41 41.91 14.92
N PRO A 305 -2.71 41.63 15.13
CA PRO A 305 -3.18 41.22 16.46
C PRO A 305 -2.56 39.92 16.95
N ILE A 306 -2.29 38.98 16.02
CA ILE A 306 -1.69 37.67 16.35
C ILE A 306 -0.22 37.87 16.73
N ILE A 307 0.52 38.65 15.95
CA ILE A 307 1.91 38.99 16.20
C ILE A 307 2.06 39.67 17.55
N SER A 308 1.20 40.66 17.85
CA SER A 308 1.17 41.37 19.16
C SER A 308 1.02 40.36 20.32
N ARG A 309 0.17 39.33 20.18
CA ARG A 309 0.03 38.28 21.21
C ARG A 309 1.35 37.53 21.50
N TYR A 310 2.12 37.19 20.47
CA TYR A 310 3.43 36.55 20.65
C TYR A 310 4.44 37.51 21.30
N ARG A 311 4.44 38.80 20.89
CA ARG A 311 5.31 39.82 21.52
C ARG A 311 4.93 40.06 22.99
N GLU A 312 3.63 40.15 23.32
CA GLU A 312 3.14 40.27 24.69
C GLU A 312 3.52 39.06 25.54
N ALA A 313 3.60 37.84 24.92
CA ALA A 313 4.12 36.65 25.57
C ALA A 313 5.66 36.70 25.76
N GLY A 314 6.35 37.68 25.18
CA GLY A 314 7.77 37.93 25.34
C GLY A 314 8.68 37.45 24.21
N HIS A 315 8.12 36.90 23.13
CA HIS A 315 8.88 36.46 21.95
C HIS A 315 9.34 37.65 21.12
N GLU A 316 10.58 37.63 20.59
CA GLU A 316 11.05 38.57 19.56
C GLU A 316 10.51 38.08 18.18
N ILE A 317 10.13 39.06 17.34
CA ILE A 317 9.62 38.80 15.99
C ILE A 317 10.61 39.23 14.94
N TYR A 318 11.00 38.30 14.10
CA TYR A 318 11.92 38.53 12.99
C TYR A 318 11.14 38.62 11.68
N LEU A 319 11.46 39.65 10.90
CA LEU A 319 10.94 39.79 9.54
C LEU A 319 11.96 39.22 8.57
N ASP A 320 11.60 38.12 7.93
CA ASP A 320 12.45 37.40 6.98
C ASP A 320 12.16 37.75 5.52
N ASP A 321 13.09 37.43 4.60
CA ASP A 321 12.99 37.63 3.15
C ASP A 321 12.61 39.07 2.72
N PHE A 322 12.95 40.09 3.52
CA PHE A 322 12.52 41.46 3.24
C PHE A 322 13.09 42.02 1.93
N GLY A 323 12.18 42.53 1.09
CA GLY A 323 12.52 43.19 -0.18
C GLY A 323 12.42 42.25 -1.40
N THR A 324 12.07 40.98 -1.19
CA THR A 324 11.84 40.01 -2.29
C THR A 324 10.38 40.02 -2.77
N GLY A 325 9.48 40.72 -2.08
CA GLY A 325 8.03 40.74 -2.32
C GLY A 325 7.42 42.12 -2.52
N TYR A 326 6.19 42.29 -2.06
CA TYR A 326 5.32 43.49 -2.29
C TYR A 326 5.36 44.52 -1.17
N SER A 327 6.43 44.61 -0.37
CA SER A 327 6.44 45.51 0.80
C SER A 327 6.29 46.95 0.42
N SER A 328 5.15 47.55 0.78
CA SER A 328 5.11 48.98 0.95
C SER A 328 5.67 49.34 2.34
N LEU A 329 6.57 50.30 2.41
CA LEU A 329 7.17 50.80 3.66
C LEU A 329 6.08 51.16 4.72
N SER A 330 4.86 51.45 4.30
CA SER A 330 3.75 51.78 5.19
C SER A 330 3.36 50.63 6.12
N TYR A 331 3.51 49.37 5.71
CA TYR A 331 3.16 48.25 6.56
C TYR A 331 4.17 47.98 7.69
N LEU A 332 5.44 48.25 7.45
CA LEU A 332 6.48 48.04 8.46
C LEU A 332 6.32 49.02 9.68
N GLN A 333 5.67 50.16 9.48
CA GLN A 333 5.41 51.11 10.57
C GLN A 333 4.30 50.60 11.51
N ASP A 334 3.37 49.83 10.97
CA ASP A 334 2.24 49.27 11.71
C ASP A 334 2.50 47.87 12.29
N LEU A 335 3.63 47.26 11.90
CA LEU A 335 4.02 45.92 12.35
C LEU A 335 5.01 46.02 13.51
N ASP A 336 4.65 45.39 14.60
CA ASP A 336 5.49 45.24 15.79
C ASP A 336 6.57 44.17 15.58
N VAL A 337 7.57 44.47 14.74
CA VAL A 337 8.75 43.60 14.53
C VAL A 337 9.96 44.12 15.27
N ASP A 338 10.87 43.26 15.67
CA ASP A 338 12.05 43.58 16.46
C ASP A 338 13.33 43.54 15.62
N ILE A 339 13.43 42.60 14.69
CA ILE A 339 14.62 42.35 13.86
C ILE A 339 14.21 42.21 12.39
N LEU A 340 15.01 42.80 11.51
CA LEU A 340 14.93 42.67 10.06
C LEU A 340 16.07 41.79 9.57
N LYS A 341 15.74 40.68 8.84
CA LYS A 341 16.71 39.86 8.13
C LYS A 341 16.92 40.41 6.73
N ILE A 342 18.16 40.66 6.37
CA ILE A 342 18.57 41.13 5.03
C ILE A 342 18.92 39.90 4.22
N ASP A 343 18.06 39.57 3.25
CA ASP A 343 18.21 38.36 2.42
C ASP A 343 19.57 38.29 1.69
N LYS A 344 20.06 37.06 1.50
CA LYS A 344 21.31 36.77 0.82
C LYS A 344 21.47 37.50 -0.52
N SER A 345 20.39 37.63 -1.31
CA SER A 345 20.43 38.28 -2.62
C SER A 345 20.89 39.76 -2.55
N PHE A 346 20.59 40.43 -1.44
CA PHE A 346 21.07 41.80 -1.17
C PHE A 346 22.50 41.82 -0.67
N VAL A 347 22.91 40.82 0.08
CA VAL A 347 24.32 40.67 0.53
C VAL A 347 25.23 40.32 -0.64
N ASP A 348 24.81 39.45 -1.54
CA ASP A 348 25.56 39.13 -2.77
C ASP A 348 25.67 40.34 -3.73
N ALA A 349 24.68 41.23 -3.69
CA ALA A 349 24.59 42.40 -4.55
C ALA A 349 25.34 43.64 -4.01
N LEU A 350 25.99 43.55 -2.85
CA LEU A 350 26.68 44.67 -2.22
C LEU A 350 27.68 45.40 -3.13
N GLU A 351 28.31 44.69 -4.04
CA GLU A 351 29.29 45.26 -4.98
C GLU A 351 28.69 45.93 -6.21
N TYR A 352 27.39 45.59 -6.54
CA TYR A 352 26.79 45.94 -7.84
C TYR A 352 25.51 46.74 -7.76
N LYS A 353 24.83 46.76 -6.60
CA LYS A 353 23.53 47.43 -6.43
C LYS A 353 23.49 48.29 -5.17
N ASN A 354 22.88 49.47 -5.29
CA ASN A 354 22.72 50.42 -4.19
C ASN A 354 21.45 50.18 -3.34
N VAL A 355 20.88 49.01 -3.35
CA VAL A 355 19.59 48.73 -2.63
C VAL A 355 19.85 48.47 -1.15
N THR A 356 20.90 47.71 -0.80
CA THR A 356 21.20 47.32 0.57
C THR A 356 21.42 48.51 1.51
N PRO A 357 22.14 49.60 1.12
CA PRO A 357 22.22 50.81 1.95
C PRO A 357 20.83 51.41 2.26
N HIS A 358 19.85 51.33 1.33
CA HIS A 358 18.53 51.86 1.55
C HIS A 358 17.72 51.03 2.55
N ILE A 359 17.87 49.67 2.48
CA ILE A 359 17.29 48.75 3.45
C ILE A 359 17.85 49.03 4.85
N ILE A 360 19.17 49.16 4.98
CA ILE A 360 19.84 49.45 6.25
C ILE A 360 19.37 50.81 6.83
N LYS A 361 19.30 51.84 5.98
CA LYS A 361 18.81 53.17 6.40
C LYS A 361 17.37 53.12 6.88
N MET A 362 16.52 52.39 6.21
CA MET A 362 15.13 52.19 6.59
C MET A 362 15.02 51.46 7.92
N ALA A 363 15.70 50.33 8.10
CA ALA A 363 15.73 49.60 9.36
C ALA A 363 16.19 50.43 10.53
N LYS A 364 17.25 51.27 10.34
CA LYS A 364 17.68 52.24 11.33
C LYS A 364 16.63 53.29 11.68
N THR A 365 15.91 53.80 10.67
CA THR A 365 14.82 54.78 10.88
C THR A 365 13.72 54.19 11.73
N LEU A 366 13.40 52.90 11.50
CA LEU A 366 12.40 52.13 12.24
C LEU A 366 12.95 51.58 13.58
N LYS A 367 14.22 51.82 13.90
CA LYS A 367 14.91 51.33 15.11
C LYS A 367 14.92 49.79 15.20
N LEU A 368 14.90 49.11 14.07
CA LEU A 368 15.01 47.65 14.01
C LEU A 368 16.46 47.21 14.13
N LYS A 369 16.71 46.13 14.83
CA LYS A 369 17.96 45.39 14.70
C LYS A 369 18.02 44.72 13.33
N MET A 370 19.21 44.35 12.88
CA MET A 370 19.38 43.71 11.56
C MET A 370 20.24 42.46 11.68
N VAL A 371 19.84 41.38 10.97
CA VAL A 371 20.66 40.22 10.67
C VAL A 371 20.93 40.21 9.17
N ALA A 372 22.15 40.08 8.73
CA ALA A 372 22.48 39.86 7.31
C ALA A 372 22.69 38.38 7.05
N GLU A 373 22.05 37.87 6.03
CA GLU A 373 22.11 36.47 5.66
C GLU A 373 23.09 36.19 4.51
N GLY A 374 23.51 34.91 4.43
CA GLY A 374 24.35 34.47 3.32
C GLY A 374 25.72 35.15 3.26
N ILE A 375 26.28 35.57 4.39
CA ILE A 375 27.64 36.11 4.43
C ILE A 375 28.63 34.98 4.13
N GLU A 376 29.38 35.11 3.01
CA GLU A 376 30.35 34.12 2.55
C GLU A 376 31.78 34.61 2.60
N THR A 377 31.97 35.93 2.63
CA THR A 377 33.31 36.53 2.62
C THR A 377 33.53 37.56 3.74
N SER A 378 34.76 37.68 4.23
CA SER A 378 35.10 38.69 5.21
C SER A 378 34.92 40.12 4.68
N LYS A 379 34.93 40.32 3.35
CA LYS A 379 34.67 41.62 2.73
C LYS A 379 33.20 42.04 2.90
N GLN A 380 32.28 41.09 2.71
CA GLN A 380 30.84 41.32 2.97
C GLN A 380 30.63 41.62 4.46
N GLU A 381 31.22 40.83 5.35
CA GLU A 381 31.12 41.03 6.80
C GLU A 381 31.57 42.42 7.21
N GLU A 382 32.78 42.83 6.79
CA GLU A 382 33.37 44.15 7.12
C GLU A 382 32.50 45.32 6.60
N TRP A 383 31.99 45.19 5.35
CA TRP A 383 31.10 46.20 4.78
C TRP A 383 29.79 46.34 5.59
N LEU A 384 29.18 45.23 5.94
CA LEU A 384 27.92 45.19 6.73
C LEU A 384 28.16 45.78 8.12
N ARG A 385 29.27 45.43 8.77
CA ARG A 385 29.69 45.94 10.07
C ARG A 385 29.87 47.46 10.03
N GLN A 386 30.56 47.99 9.03
CA GLN A 386 30.78 49.44 8.85
C GLN A 386 29.47 50.21 8.59
N HIS A 387 28.49 49.55 7.97
CA HIS A 387 27.19 50.14 7.74
C HIS A 387 26.21 49.96 8.93
N GLY A 388 26.70 49.36 10.03
CA GLY A 388 25.97 49.25 11.30
C GLY A 388 24.90 48.18 11.29
N VAL A 389 25.06 47.10 10.52
CA VAL A 389 24.31 45.85 10.68
C VAL A 389 24.79 45.18 11.98
N HIS A 390 23.85 44.60 12.74
CA HIS A 390 24.11 44.13 14.09
C HIS A 390 24.65 42.71 14.11
N TYR A 391 24.00 41.83 13.34
CA TYR A 391 24.24 40.40 13.35
C TYR A 391 24.46 39.88 11.93
N GLY A 392 25.10 38.73 11.84
CA GLY A 392 25.38 38.06 10.57
C GLY A 392 25.21 36.55 10.67
N GLN A 393 24.79 35.95 9.56
CA GLN A 393 24.64 34.52 9.38
C GLN A 393 25.15 34.15 7.99
N GLY A 394 25.82 33.04 7.85
CA GLY A 394 26.31 32.60 6.54
C GLY A 394 27.47 31.61 6.63
N TRP A 395 27.90 31.17 5.45
CA TRP A 395 28.93 30.14 5.33
C TRP A 395 30.32 30.62 5.74
N LEU A 396 30.52 31.91 5.85
CA LEU A 396 31.74 32.46 6.44
C LEU A 396 31.93 31.94 7.88
N TYR A 397 30.86 31.78 8.63
CA TYR A 397 30.90 31.31 10.02
C TYR A 397 30.68 29.80 10.08
N SER A 398 29.51 29.32 9.62
CA SER A 398 29.16 27.92 9.54
C SER A 398 27.94 27.69 8.66
N LYS A 399 27.83 26.49 8.11
CA LYS A 399 26.53 25.95 7.62
C LYS A 399 25.65 25.58 8.80
N ALA A 400 24.37 25.27 8.55
CA ALA A 400 23.52 24.71 9.56
C ALA A 400 24.06 23.35 10.05
N LEU A 401 24.22 23.23 11.35
CA LEU A 401 24.86 22.11 12.03
C LEU A 401 23.81 21.24 12.78
N PRO A 402 23.99 19.93 12.86
CA PRO A 402 23.28 19.10 13.84
C PRO A 402 23.57 19.62 15.27
N LYS A 403 22.69 19.27 16.22
CA LYS A 403 22.74 19.67 17.63
C LYS A 403 24.14 19.58 18.25
N GLU A 404 24.75 18.41 18.19
CA GLU A 404 26.05 18.17 18.86
C GLU A 404 27.19 19.01 18.28
N ASP A 405 27.14 19.18 16.95
CA ASP A 405 28.14 19.98 16.25
C ASP A 405 27.92 21.48 16.51
N PHE A 406 26.67 21.92 16.55
CA PHE A 406 26.32 23.28 16.90
C PHE A 406 26.78 23.64 18.34
N LEU A 407 26.45 22.78 19.32
CA LEU A 407 26.86 23.02 20.70
C LEU A 407 28.38 23.14 20.84
N ARG A 408 29.15 22.26 20.18
CA ARG A 408 30.62 22.34 20.17
C ARG A 408 31.13 23.65 19.52
N TRP A 409 30.49 24.04 18.42
CA TRP A 409 30.83 25.29 17.73
C TRP A 409 30.49 26.51 18.61
N ALA A 410 29.33 26.52 19.24
CA ALA A 410 28.84 27.58 20.09
C ALA A 410 29.78 27.85 21.30
N GLU A 411 30.24 26.78 21.98
CA GLU A 411 31.16 26.88 23.10
C GLU A 411 32.47 27.57 22.75
N GLN A 412 32.92 27.47 21.50
CA GLN A 412 34.16 28.13 21.04
C GLN A 412 33.97 29.62 20.69
N HIS A 413 32.69 30.08 20.57
CA HIS A 413 32.33 31.40 20.10
C HIS A 413 31.46 32.20 21.10
N LEU A 414 31.36 31.76 22.35
CA LEU A 414 30.66 32.45 23.44
C LEU A 414 31.31 33.73 23.92
#